data_47a19dad9e7857aa7c7d1fe61732d29d
#
_entry.id   47a19dad9e7857aa7c7d1fe61732d29d
#
_cell.length_a   1.000
_cell.length_b   1.000
_cell.length_c   1.000
_cell.angle_alpha   90.00
_cell.angle_beta   90.00
_cell.angle_gamma   90.00
#
_symmetry.space_group_name_H-M   'P 1'
#
loop_
_entity.id
_entity.type
_entity.pdbx_description
1 polymer ?
#
loop_
_entity_poly.entity_id
_entity_poly.type
_entity_poly.pdbx_seq_one_letter_code
_entity_poly.pdbx_strand_id
1 'polypeptide(L)'
;MQLRLARNKDGNQIINLIKRCFKDYKNCYLDVDNDSPELRDVYSYFKNKKGKFWVYVDKNKIIGCMGYLPHEKNNLEIHKLYIDKNYRMRGLAKKLMLRIESIAKKYKKRKIVLWTCLLYTSDAADERNS
;
A
#
# COMPACT_ATOMS: atom_id res chain seq x y z
N MET A 1 -0.51 -17.61 -5.38
CA MET A 1 -0.53 -16.22 -4.87
C MET A 1 -1.75 -15.49 -5.40
N GLN A 2 -2.43 -14.77 -4.53
CA GLN A 2 -3.69 -14.10 -4.88
C GLN A 2 -3.65 -12.62 -4.51
N LEU A 3 -4.09 -11.78 -5.43
CA LEU A 3 -4.34 -10.36 -5.16
C LEU A 3 -5.85 -10.17 -4.93
N ARG A 4 -6.21 -9.59 -3.79
CA ARG A 4 -7.61 -9.33 -3.48
C ARG A 4 -7.77 -8.06 -2.64
N LEU A 5 -9.00 -7.58 -2.54
CA LEU A 5 -9.30 -6.48 -1.62
C LEU A 5 -9.10 -6.94 -0.17
N ALA A 6 -8.57 -6.05 0.64
CA ALA A 6 -8.41 -6.29 2.06
C ALA A 6 -9.79 -6.28 2.76
N ARG A 7 -9.87 -7.02 3.84
CA ARG A 7 -11.02 -7.03 4.74
C ARG A 7 -10.60 -6.44 6.07
N ASN A 8 -11.55 -5.98 6.87
CA ASN A 8 -11.21 -5.42 8.18
C ASN A 8 -10.45 -6.43 9.06
N LYS A 9 -10.78 -7.70 8.94
CA LYS A 9 -10.10 -8.76 9.70
C LYS A 9 -8.65 -8.98 9.29
N ASP A 10 -8.23 -8.45 8.16
CA ASP A 10 -6.83 -8.57 7.69
C ASP A 10 -5.89 -7.61 8.41
N GLY A 11 -6.42 -6.69 9.20
CA GLY A 11 -5.62 -5.63 9.82
C GLY A 11 -4.41 -6.11 10.57
N ASN A 12 -4.55 -7.17 11.39
CA ASN A 12 -3.42 -7.70 12.15
C ASN A 12 -2.31 -8.23 11.25
N GLN A 13 -2.67 -8.94 10.17
CA GLN A 13 -1.67 -9.45 9.23
C GLN A 13 -0.99 -8.32 8.46
N ILE A 14 -1.74 -7.28 8.08
CA ILE A 14 -1.17 -6.11 7.41
C ILE A 14 -0.18 -5.41 8.34
N ILE A 15 -0.56 -5.20 9.60
CA ILE A 15 0.31 -4.59 10.61
C ILE A 15 1.59 -5.42 10.75
N ASN A 16 1.47 -6.73 10.83
CA ASN A 16 2.63 -7.61 10.97
C ASN A 16 3.54 -7.54 9.73
N LEU A 17 2.96 -7.45 8.54
CA LEU A 17 3.73 -7.26 7.32
C LEU A 17 4.54 -5.97 7.37
N ILE A 18 3.90 -4.86 7.74
CA ILE A 18 4.58 -3.56 7.81
C ILE A 18 5.69 -3.59 8.85
N LYS A 19 5.42 -4.21 10.01
CA LYS A 19 6.46 -4.36 11.05
C LYS A 19 7.65 -5.18 10.54
N ARG A 20 7.41 -6.25 9.79
CA ARG A 20 8.50 -7.03 9.18
C ARG A 20 9.31 -6.18 8.20
N CYS A 21 8.64 -5.36 7.41
CA CYS A 21 9.34 -4.46 6.47
C CYS A 21 10.19 -3.43 7.22
N PHE A 22 9.71 -2.94 8.34
CA PHE A 22 10.43 -1.93 9.13
C PHE A 22 11.65 -2.50 9.87
N LYS A 23 11.67 -3.80 10.14
CA LYS A 23 12.82 -4.42 10.83
C LYS A 23 14.13 -4.27 10.08
N ASP A 24 14.07 -4.15 8.77
CA ASP A 24 15.28 -4.03 7.95
C ASP A 24 15.88 -2.64 8.02
N TYR A 25 15.24 -1.70 8.72
CA TYR A 25 15.66 -0.31 8.73
C TYR A 25 15.70 0.23 10.15
N LYS A 26 16.85 0.73 10.53
CA LYS A 26 17.01 1.41 11.82
C LYS A 26 16.11 2.64 11.85
N ASN A 27 15.53 2.90 12.99
CA ASN A 27 14.67 4.08 13.22
C ASN A 27 13.30 4.02 12.53
N CYS A 28 12.95 2.89 11.93
CA CYS A 28 11.59 2.69 11.43
C CYS A 28 10.85 1.74 12.33
N TYR A 29 9.75 2.18 12.88
CA TYR A 29 8.83 1.34 13.66
C TYR A 29 7.42 1.84 13.46
N LEU A 30 6.46 0.97 13.66
CA LEU A 30 5.05 1.27 13.46
C LEU A 30 4.35 1.35 14.82
N ASP A 31 3.84 2.53 15.12
CA ASP A 31 2.91 2.73 16.22
C ASP A 31 1.51 2.82 15.62
N VAL A 32 0.79 1.69 15.62
CA VAL A 32 -0.49 1.59 14.93
C VAL A 32 -1.50 2.59 15.46
N ASP A 33 -1.56 2.76 16.76
CA ASP A 33 -2.60 3.59 17.36
C ASP A 33 -2.41 5.08 17.09
N ASN A 34 -1.16 5.53 17.00
CA ASN A 34 -0.86 6.94 16.73
C ASN A 34 -0.66 7.23 15.26
N ASP A 35 0.03 6.33 14.55
CA ASP A 35 0.47 6.59 13.17
C ASP A 35 -0.49 6.05 12.12
N SER A 36 -1.12 4.92 12.38
CA SER A 36 -1.93 4.23 11.37
C SER A 36 -3.11 3.48 11.99
N PRO A 37 -3.95 4.17 12.76
CA PRO A 37 -5.11 3.51 13.39
C PRO A 37 -6.08 2.93 12.37
N GLU A 38 -6.10 3.46 11.14
CA GLU A 38 -6.96 2.97 10.07
C GLU A 38 -6.70 1.52 9.68
N LEU A 39 -5.53 0.98 10.01
CA LEU A 39 -5.21 -0.41 9.68
C LEU A 39 -6.07 -1.41 10.46
N ARG A 40 -6.70 -0.98 11.54
CA ARG A 40 -7.58 -1.86 12.30
C ARG A 40 -8.95 -2.04 11.64
N ASP A 41 -9.36 -1.08 10.80
CA ASP A 41 -10.61 -1.13 10.04
C ASP A 41 -10.34 -0.79 8.57
N VAL A 42 -9.36 -1.43 7.98
CA VAL A 42 -8.75 -1.04 6.71
C VAL A 42 -9.77 -0.97 5.56
N TYR A 43 -10.63 -1.96 5.45
CA TYR A 43 -11.63 -1.98 4.36
C TYR A 43 -12.59 -0.79 4.50
N SER A 44 -13.18 -0.62 5.68
CA SER A 44 -14.15 0.44 5.94
C SER A 44 -13.53 1.82 5.79
N TYR A 45 -12.33 1.99 6.33
CA TYR A 45 -11.65 3.28 6.28
C TYR A 45 -11.44 3.74 4.83
N PHE A 46 -10.87 2.88 3.99
CA PHE A 46 -10.57 3.25 2.61
C PHE A 46 -11.84 3.38 1.78
N LYS A 47 -12.81 2.48 1.98
CA LYS A 47 -14.10 2.56 1.28
C LYS A 47 -14.83 3.86 1.58
N ASN A 48 -14.89 4.25 2.85
CA ASN A 48 -15.58 5.46 3.27
C ASN A 48 -14.95 6.73 2.70
N LYS A 49 -13.67 6.68 2.38
CA LYS A 49 -12.97 7.79 1.74
C LYS A 49 -12.85 7.64 0.23
N LYS A 50 -13.64 6.75 -0.35
CA LYS A 50 -13.71 6.49 -1.80
C LYS A 50 -12.41 5.91 -2.37
N GLY A 51 -11.65 5.20 -1.54
CA GLY A 51 -10.47 4.49 -1.95
C GLY A 51 -10.63 2.99 -1.85
N LYS A 52 -9.51 2.30 -2.03
CA LYS A 52 -9.44 0.83 -1.89
C LYS A 52 -8.13 0.43 -1.26
N PHE A 53 -8.10 -0.76 -0.72
CA PHE A 53 -6.87 -1.34 -0.16
C PHE A 53 -6.79 -2.80 -0.62
N TRP A 54 -5.65 -3.17 -1.21
CA TRP A 54 -5.41 -4.53 -1.70
C TRP A 54 -4.33 -5.23 -0.90
N VAL A 55 -4.43 -6.56 -0.87
CA VAL A 55 -3.41 -7.42 -0.29
C VAL A 55 -3.04 -8.51 -1.26
N TYR A 56 -1.77 -8.91 -1.25
CA TYR A 56 -1.29 -10.16 -1.85
C TYR A 56 -1.27 -11.22 -0.77
N VAL A 57 -1.84 -12.37 -1.07
CA VAL A 57 -1.88 -13.51 -0.13
C VAL A 57 -1.15 -14.68 -0.76
N ASP A 58 -0.22 -15.26 -0.01
CA ASP A 58 0.47 -16.48 -0.40
C ASP A 58 0.45 -17.44 0.78
N LYS A 59 -0.09 -18.66 0.56
CA LYS A 59 -0.17 -19.68 1.60
C LYS A 59 -0.82 -19.15 2.89
N ASN A 60 -1.94 -18.45 2.73
CA ASN A 60 -2.72 -17.86 3.83
C ASN A 60 -2.00 -16.74 4.59
N LYS A 61 -0.92 -16.22 4.03
CA LYS A 61 -0.15 -15.13 4.65
C LYS A 61 -0.19 -13.92 3.74
N ILE A 62 -0.43 -12.74 4.32
CA ILE A 62 -0.36 -11.48 3.58
C ILE A 62 1.11 -11.09 3.42
N ILE A 63 1.55 -11.02 2.17
CA ILE A 63 2.95 -10.74 1.82
C ILE A 63 3.13 -9.42 1.09
N GLY A 64 2.07 -8.74 0.79
CA GLY A 64 2.11 -7.42 0.17
C GLY A 64 0.81 -6.67 0.40
N CYS A 65 0.89 -5.36 0.35
CA CYS A 65 -0.30 -4.51 0.50
C CYS A 65 -0.10 -3.17 -0.16
N MET A 66 -1.22 -2.53 -0.50
CA MET A 66 -1.25 -1.17 -1.01
C MET A 66 -2.67 -0.63 -0.95
N GLY A 67 -2.80 0.61 -0.51
CA GLY A 67 -4.06 1.32 -0.58
C GLY A 67 -3.93 2.59 -1.40
N TYR A 68 -5.07 3.17 -1.79
CA TYR A 68 -5.08 4.49 -2.35
C TYR A 68 -6.29 5.27 -1.85
N LEU A 69 -6.14 6.59 -1.81
CA LEU A 69 -7.22 7.52 -1.53
C LEU A 69 -7.20 8.63 -2.57
N PRO A 70 -8.37 9.17 -2.93
CA PRO A 70 -8.40 10.42 -3.69
C PRO A 70 -7.69 11.52 -2.89
N HIS A 71 -6.88 12.30 -3.57
CA HIS A 71 -6.15 13.41 -2.95
C HIS A 71 -6.35 14.65 -3.80
N GLU A 72 -6.95 15.67 -3.23
CA GLU A 72 -7.38 16.83 -3.98
C GLU A 72 -8.29 16.44 -5.14
N LYS A 73 -8.53 17.35 -6.05
CA LYS A 73 -9.51 17.12 -7.11
C LYS A 73 -9.04 16.15 -8.19
N ASN A 74 -7.76 16.16 -8.49
CA ASN A 74 -7.23 15.47 -9.66
C ASN A 74 -6.14 14.44 -9.34
N ASN A 75 -5.92 14.11 -8.07
CA ASN A 75 -4.82 13.25 -7.69
C ASN A 75 -5.30 12.00 -6.96
N LEU A 76 -4.49 10.94 -7.04
CA LEU A 76 -4.61 9.78 -6.18
C LEU A 76 -3.39 9.71 -5.29
N GLU A 77 -3.58 9.30 -4.04
CA GLU A 77 -2.50 9.16 -3.07
C GLU A 77 -2.37 7.69 -2.68
N ILE A 78 -1.17 7.15 -2.86
CA ILE A 78 -0.88 5.76 -2.51
C ILE A 78 -0.46 5.69 -1.05
N HIS A 79 -1.07 4.76 -0.33
CA HIS A 79 -0.80 4.52 1.09
C HIS A 79 -0.32 3.11 1.32
N LYS A 80 0.66 2.95 2.19
CA LYS A 80 1.02 1.64 2.73
C LYS A 80 1.41 0.61 1.67
N LEU A 81 2.23 1.01 0.72
CA LEU A 81 2.79 0.07 -0.26
C LEU A 81 3.97 -0.67 0.37
N TYR A 82 3.77 -1.91 0.71
CA TYR A 82 4.79 -2.76 1.32
C TYR A 82 4.77 -4.15 0.72
N ILE A 83 5.95 -4.70 0.46
CA ILE A 83 6.12 -6.06 -0.01
C ILE A 83 7.10 -6.77 0.92
N ASP A 84 6.73 -7.97 1.36
CA ASP A 84 7.60 -8.80 2.19
C ASP A 84 8.93 -9.01 1.48
N LYS A 85 10.01 -8.89 2.22
CA LYS A 85 11.38 -8.96 1.72
C LYS A 85 11.64 -10.20 0.85
N ASN A 86 11.04 -11.34 1.22
CA ASN A 86 11.23 -12.60 0.48
C ASN A 86 10.45 -12.65 -0.84
N TYR A 87 9.60 -11.67 -1.08
CA TYR A 87 8.75 -11.60 -2.28
C TYR A 87 9.09 -10.40 -3.16
N ARG A 88 10.13 -9.67 -2.83
CA ARG A 88 10.59 -8.53 -3.64
C ARG A 88 11.27 -9.01 -4.92
N MET A 89 11.43 -8.10 -5.87
CA MET A 89 12.07 -8.37 -7.17
C MET A 89 11.33 -9.39 -8.04
N ARG A 90 10.04 -9.55 -7.78
CA ARG A 90 9.15 -10.39 -8.58
C ARG A 90 8.12 -9.59 -9.36
N GLY A 91 8.24 -8.26 -9.34
CA GLY A 91 7.32 -7.38 -10.06
C GLY A 91 5.98 -7.15 -9.37
N LEU A 92 5.84 -7.49 -8.09
CA LEU A 92 4.56 -7.33 -7.38
C LEU A 92 4.20 -5.87 -7.17
N ALA A 93 5.15 -5.05 -6.76
CA ALA A 93 4.92 -3.62 -6.59
C ALA A 93 4.55 -2.98 -7.93
N LYS A 94 5.23 -3.38 -9.00
CA LYS A 94 4.93 -2.88 -10.34
C LYS A 94 3.52 -3.22 -10.77
N LYS A 95 3.04 -4.43 -10.49
CA LYS A 95 1.66 -4.82 -10.79
C LYS A 95 0.65 -3.96 -10.03
N LEU A 96 0.93 -3.67 -8.76
CA LEU A 96 0.07 -2.78 -7.98
C LEU A 96 0.07 -1.37 -8.56
N MET A 97 1.23 -0.86 -8.94
CA MET A 97 1.33 0.47 -9.53
C MET A 97 0.58 0.57 -10.85
N LEU A 98 0.65 -0.48 -11.69
CA LEU A 98 -0.10 -0.52 -12.94
C LEU A 98 -1.61 -0.50 -12.69
N ARG A 99 -2.07 -1.15 -11.65
CA ARG A 99 -3.48 -1.12 -11.27
C ARG A 99 -3.91 0.29 -10.88
N ILE A 100 -3.09 0.99 -10.11
CA ILE A 100 -3.38 2.38 -9.74
C ILE A 100 -3.39 3.29 -10.97
N GLU A 101 -2.47 3.08 -11.90
CA GLU A 101 -2.46 3.84 -13.14
C GLU A 101 -3.75 3.65 -13.96
N SER A 102 -4.25 2.41 -14.02
CA SER A 102 -5.53 2.13 -14.67
C SER A 102 -6.67 2.88 -14.00
N ILE A 103 -6.69 2.90 -12.67
CA ILE A 103 -7.72 3.61 -11.91
C ILE A 103 -7.61 5.11 -12.14
N ALA A 104 -6.40 5.65 -12.13
CA ALA A 104 -6.18 7.06 -12.39
C ALA A 104 -6.69 7.47 -13.77
N LYS A 105 -6.43 6.65 -14.79
CA LYS A 105 -6.95 6.89 -16.14
C LYS A 105 -8.47 6.84 -16.18
N LYS A 106 -9.07 5.84 -15.53
CA LYS A 106 -10.52 5.67 -15.51
C LYS A 106 -11.22 6.88 -14.91
N TYR A 107 -10.68 7.45 -13.86
CA TYR A 107 -11.26 8.60 -13.17
C TYR A 107 -10.64 9.95 -13.58
N LYS A 108 -9.84 9.96 -14.65
CA LYS A 108 -9.20 11.16 -15.20
C LYS A 108 -8.37 11.92 -14.18
N LYS A 109 -7.64 11.17 -13.35
CA LYS A 109 -6.72 11.76 -12.37
C LYS A 109 -5.40 12.11 -13.05
N ARG A 110 -4.79 13.23 -12.64
CA ARG A 110 -3.56 13.72 -13.25
C ARG A 110 -2.30 13.19 -12.59
N LYS A 111 -2.32 13.04 -11.27
CA LYS A 111 -1.11 12.69 -10.52
C LYS A 111 -1.37 11.54 -9.58
N ILE A 112 -0.33 10.76 -9.37
CA ILE A 112 -0.29 9.72 -8.34
C ILE A 112 0.78 10.14 -7.35
N VAL A 113 0.39 10.35 -6.09
CA VAL A 113 1.29 10.76 -5.02
C VAL A 113 1.59 9.54 -4.17
N LEU A 114 2.87 9.32 -3.86
CA LEU A 114 3.31 8.16 -3.11
C LEU A 114 3.69 8.54 -1.70
N TRP A 115 2.96 8.00 -0.73
CA TRP A 115 3.25 8.12 0.68
C TRP A 115 3.59 6.76 1.26
N THR A 116 4.85 6.54 1.62
CA THR A 116 5.28 5.27 2.19
C THR A 116 6.58 5.47 2.96
N CYS A 117 7.08 4.42 3.59
CA CYS A 117 8.34 4.48 4.31
C CYS A 117 9.47 4.89 3.39
N LEU A 118 10.34 5.74 3.88
CA LEU A 118 11.36 6.45 3.13
C LEU A 118 12.20 5.57 2.22
N LEU A 119 12.61 4.43 2.72
CA LEU A 119 13.50 3.54 1.98
C LEU A 119 12.80 2.80 0.86
N TYR A 120 11.51 2.70 0.95
CA TYR A 120 10.75 2.05 -0.08
C TYR A 120 10.44 2.98 -1.23
N THR A 121 10.29 4.25 -0.93
CA THR A 121 9.86 5.24 -1.91
C THR A 121 10.93 5.64 -2.90
N SER A 122 12.20 5.48 -2.57
CA SER A 122 13.26 6.04 -3.40
C SER A 122 13.18 5.54 -4.85
N ASP A 123 13.17 4.24 -5.04
CA ASP A 123 13.16 3.67 -6.39
C ASP A 123 11.85 3.92 -7.13
N ALA A 124 10.74 3.73 -6.44
CA ALA A 124 9.43 3.92 -7.06
C ALA A 124 9.20 5.40 -7.40
N ALA A 125 9.59 6.30 -6.51
CA ALA A 125 9.44 7.73 -6.74
C ALA A 125 10.30 8.20 -7.90
N ASP A 126 11.54 7.73 -7.98
CA ASP A 126 12.45 8.09 -9.05
C ASP A 126 11.92 7.64 -10.41
N GLU A 127 11.40 6.45 -10.49
CA GLU A 127 10.79 5.94 -11.70
C GLU A 127 9.60 6.78 -12.14
N ARG A 128 8.85 7.30 -11.20
CA ARG A 128 7.66 8.10 -11.46
C ARG A 128 7.99 9.51 -11.92
N ASN A 129 9.07 10.05 -11.41
CA ASN A 129 9.47 11.42 -11.71
C ASN A 129 10.34 11.53 -12.97
N SER A 130 10.77 10.41 -13.49
CA SER A 130 11.55 10.39 -14.73
C SER A 130 10.68 10.22 -16.02
#